data_b1cb4ca44e985ea2005896fd3617677d
#
_entry.id   b1cb4ca44e985ea2005896fd3617677d
#
_cell.length_a   1.000
_cell.length_b   1.000
_cell.length_c   1.000
_cell.angle_alpha   90.00
_cell.angle_beta   90.00
_cell.angle_gamma   90.00
#
_symmetry.space_group_name_H-M   'P 1'
#
loop_
_entity.id
_entity.type
_entity.pdbx_description
1 polymer ?
#
loop_
_entity_poly.entity_id
_entity_poly.type
_entity_poly.pdbx_seq_one_letter_code
_entity_poly.pdbx_strand_id
1 'polypeptide(L)'
;METIKRVQKGILKKSQEIDIDLLMDHLESLDLSNNDNLNFWLYCRIAMLSGLRSIDILEMKVSDINFVNNRFTLVEKKTKKRVTAPLKVEILEKIDRSKSFVIWNDIYKTNVSLMTINRRLKKVFNTSENVSSHSIRKATAKRIYKETGNDIIKAMVFLNHSSPTMTKNYLGVTQDEKELLYSLLD
;
A
#
# COMPACT_ATOMS: atom_id res chain seq x y z
N MET A 1 14.11 18.87 35.40
CA MET A 1 14.51 18.87 33.99
C MET A 1 14.24 17.55 33.23
N GLU A 2 13.73 16.51 33.87
CA GLU A 2 13.45 15.21 33.21
C GLU A 2 12.05 15.07 32.58
N THR A 3 11.10 15.91 32.96
CA THR A 3 9.70 15.79 32.50
C THR A 3 9.47 16.29 31.05
N ILE A 4 10.36 17.16 30.54
CA ILE A 4 10.23 17.74 29.19
C ILE A 4 10.66 16.79 28.07
N LYS A 5 11.53 15.82 28.37
CA LYS A 5 12.03 14.86 27.35
C LYS A 5 11.01 13.74 27.01
N ARG A 6 9.96 13.53 27.79
CA ARG A 6 8.93 12.49 27.51
C ARG A 6 7.82 12.93 26.56
N VAL A 7 7.59 14.22 26.40
CA VAL A 7 6.48 14.74 25.56
C VAL A 7 6.83 14.73 24.04
N GLN A 8 8.11 14.72 23.69
CA GLN A 8 8.51 14.73 22.26
C GLN A 8 8.52 13.35 21.57
N LYS A 9 8.23 12.26 22.28
CA LYS A 9 8.25 10.89 21.72
C LYS A 9 6.95 10.46 21.03
N GLY A 10 5.93 11.31 20.94
CA GLY A 10 4.56 10.94 20.58
C GLY A 10 4.01 11.47 19.26
N ILE A 11 4.73 12.29 18.49
CA ILE A 11 4.27 12.70 17.16
C ILE A 11 4.69 11.63 16.16
N LEU A 12 3.83 10.65 15.97
CA LEU A 12 3.94 9.72 14.83
C LEU A 12 3.95 10.57 13.56
N LYS A 13 5.13 10.75 12.96
CA LYS A 13 5.25 11.44 11.66
C LYS A 13 4.40 10.68 10.66
N LYS A 14 3.30 11.30 10.21
CA LYS A 14 2.42 10.74 9.18
C LYS A 14 3.29 10.43 7.95
N SER A 15 3.00 9.30 7.28
CA SER A 15 3.67 8.97 6.02
C SER A 15 3.39 10.07 4.99
N GLN A 16 4.45 10.49 4.30
CA GLN A 16 4.37 11.49 3.24
C GLN A 16 3.54 10.94 2.08
N GLU A 17 2.86 11.82 1.38
CA GLU A 17 2.20 11.53 0.13
C GLU A 17 3.24 11.36 -0.97
N ILE A 18 3.00 10.42 -1.88
CA ILE A 18 3.86 10.15 -3.03
C ILE A 18 3.08 10.32 -4.32
N ASP A 19 3.80 10.64 -5.38
CA ASP A 19 3.28 10.63 -6.73
C ASP A 19 3.20 9.18 -7.23
N ILE A 20 1.99 8.72 -7.53
CA ILE A 20 1.74 7.36 -8.02
C ILE A 20 2.20 7.19 -9.47
N ASP A 21 2.08 8.24 -10.29
CA ASP A 21 2.45 8.16 -11.69
C ASP A 21 3.98 8.09 -11.83
N LEU A 22 4.73 8.88 -11.05
CA LEU A 22 6.19 8.74 -10.94
C LEU A 22 6.62 7.33 -10.46
N LEU A 23 5.88 6.74 -9.51
CA LEU A 23 6.15 5.36 -9.10
C LEU A 23 5.90 4.38 -10.25
N MET A 24 4.81 4.56 -11.00
CA MET A 24 4.48 3.69 -12.13
C MET A 24 5.55 3.77 -13.22
N ASP A 25 5.97 4.97 -13.63
CA ASP A 25 7.05 5.17 -14.60
C ASP A 25 8.34 4.48 -14.18
N HIS A 26 8.70 4.61 -12.87
CA HIS A 26 9.85 3.88 -12.34
C HIS A 26 9.68 2.37 -12.43
N LEU A 27 8.50 1.82 -12.10
CA LEU A 27 8.25 0.38 -12.18
C LEU A 27 8.34 -0.16 -13.61
N GLU A 28 7.90 0.62 -14.60
CA GLU A 28 7.99 0.26 -16.03
C GLU A 28 9.43 0.27 -16.54
N SER A 29 10.31 1.06 -15.96
CA SER A 29 11.73 1.12 -16.32
C SER A 29 12.58 -0.01 -15.74
N LEU A 30 12.04 -0.85 -14.83
CA LEU A 30 12.81 -1.87 -14.14
C LEU A 30 13.12 -3.09 -15.04
N ASP A 31 14.38 -3.52 -15.01
CA ASP A 31 14.75 -4.85 -15.51
C ASP A 31 14.25 -5.93 -14.52
N LEU A 32 13.20 -6.63 -14.90
CA LEU A 32 12.55 -7.67 -14.08
C LEU A 32 13.28 -9.03 -14.15
N SER A 33 14.37 -9.17 -14.90
CA SER A 33 15.24 -10.34 -14.80
C SER A 33 16.03 -10.34 -13.49
N ASN A 34 16.20 -9.16 -12.90
CA ASN A 34 16.78 -9.00 -11.56
C ASN A 34 15.72 -9.28 -10.49
N ASN A 35 16.00 -10.26 -9.61
CA ASN A 35 15.04 -10.70 -8.57
C ASN A 35 14.66 -9.59 -7.57
N ASP A 36 15.57 -8.69 -7.22
CA ASP A 36 15.26 -7.57 -6.32
C ASP A 36 14.31 -6.56 -6.99
N ASN A 37 14.48 -6.33 -8.29
CA ASN A 37 13.58 -5.49 -9.09
C ASN A 37 12.21 -6.13 -9.21
N LEU A 38 12.15 -7.44 -9.52
CA LEU A 38 10.92 -8.20 -9.63
C LEU A 38 10.14 -8.18 -8.30
N ASN A 39 10.79 -8.41 -7.17
CA ASN A 39 10.17 -8.38 -5.86
C ASN A 39 9.60 -7.00 -5.52
N PHE A 40 10.33 -5.93 -5.82
CA PHE A 40 9.86 -4.57 -5.61
C PHE A 40 8.68 -4.23 -6.52
N TRP A 41 8.75 -4.62 -7.78
CA TRP A 41 7.67 -4.47 -8.75
C TRP A 41 6.40 -5.19 -8.30
N LEU A 42 6.50 -6.50 -7.97
CA LEU A 42 5.38 -7.30 -7.46
C LEU A 42 4.74 -6.65 -6.23
N TYR A 43 5.58 -6.22 -5.26
CA TYR A 43 5.09 -5.55 -4.06
C TYR A 43 4.28 -4.29 -4.40
N CYS A 44 4.83 -3.39 -5.21
CA CYS A 44 4.18 -2.13 -5.54
C CYS A 44 2.89 -2.34 -6.34
N ARG A 45 2.92 -3.23 -7.34
CA ARG A 45 1.73 -3.56 -8.16
C ARG A 45 0.60 -4.16 -7.32
N ILE A 46 0.91 -5.09 -6.42
CA ILE A 46 -0.09 -5.68 -5.51
C ILE A 46 -0.60 -4.63 -4.52
N ALA A 47 0.27 -3.78 -3.96
CA ALA A 47 -0.12 -2.72 -3.02
C ALA A 47 -1.11 -1.72 -3.64
N MET A 48 -0.84 -1.28 -4.88
CA MET A 48 -1.72 -0.36 -5.61
C MET A 48 -3.05 -1.01 -6.01
N LEU A 49 -3.04 -2.30 -6.34
CA LEU A 49 -4.25 -3.00 -6.79
C LEU A 49 -5.19 -3.37 -5.63
N SER A 50 -4.62 -3.84 -4.52
CA SER A 50 -5.39 -4.50 -3.46
C SER A 50 -5.72 -3.63 -2.26
N GLY A 51 -5.00 -2.54 -2.06
CA GLY A 51 -5.08 -1.75 -0.84
C GLY A 51 -4.75 -2.51 0.44
N LEU A 52 -4.10 -3.67 0.36
CA LEU A 52 -3.69 -4.45 1.53
C LEU A 52 -2.63 -3.72 2.36
N ARG A 53 -2.49 -4.10 3.62
CA ARG A 53 -1.38 -3.64 4.45
C ARG A 53 -0.08 -4.34 4.04
N SER A 54 1.03 -3.65 4.23
CA SER A 54 2.35 -4.14 3.82
C SER A 54 2.68 -5.52 4.35
N ILE A 55 2.31 -5.81 5.60
CA ILE A 55 2.56 -7.12 6.21
C ILE A 55 1.77 -8.23 5.51
N ASP A 56 0.54 -7.94 5.10
CA ASP A 56 -0.33 -8.91 4.44
C ASP A 56 0.17 -9.20 3.01
N ILE A 57 0.72 -8.19 2.32
CA ILE A 57 1.35 -8.37 1.00
C ILE A 57 2.64 -9.17 1.10
N LEU A 58 3.52 -8.82 2.03
CA LEU A 58 4.83 -9.48 2.18
C LEU A 58 4.70 -10.94 2.63
N GLU A 59 3.65 -11.28 3.36
CA GLU A 59 3.39 -12.63 3.82
C GLU A 59 2.35 -13.38 2.96
N MET A 60 1.93 -12.79 1.84
CA MET A 60 1.07 -13.47 0.86
C MET A 60 1.78 -14.70 0.32
N LYS A 61 1.17 -15.85 0.51
CA LYS A 61 1.67 -17.14 0.00
C LYS A 61 1.21 -17.36 -1.43
N VAL A 62 1.98 -18.12 -2.19
CA VAL A 62 1.56 -18.56 -3.52
C VAL A 62 0.29 -19.40 -3.44
N SER A 63 0.12 -20.17 -2.34
CA SER A 63 -1.11 -20.96 -2.07
C SER A 63 -2.36 -20.10 -1.80
N ASP A 64 -2.21 -18.82 -1.50
CA ASP A 64 -3.36 -17.90 -1.33
C ASP A 64 -3.95 -17.47 -2.67
N ILE A 65 -3.30 -17.82 -3.81
CA ILE A 65 -3.68 -17.42 -5.15
C ILE A 65 -4.36 -18.55 -5.89
N ASN A 66 -5.55 -18.27 -6.40
CA ASN A 66 -6.21 -19.09 -7.39
C ASN A 66 -5.86 -18.57 -8.79
N PHE A 67 -4.93 -19.24 -9.47
CA PHE A 67 -4.46 -18.89 -10.81
C PHE A 67 -5.47 -19.16 -11.93
N VAL A 68 -6.53 -19.92 -11.66
CA VAL A 68 -7.57 -20.22 -12.65
C VAL A 68 -8.53 -19.06 -12.80
N ASN A 69 -8.95 -18.46 -11.67
CA ASN A 69 -9.88 -17.33 -11.65
C ASN A 69 -9.20 -15.98 -11.37
N ASN A 70 -7.86 -15.95 -11.37
CA ASN A 70 -7.04 -14.75 -11.20
C ASN A 70 -7.37 -13.97 -9.93
N ARG A 71 -7.49 -14.65 -8.78
CA ARG A 71 -7.83 -14.04 -7.50
C ARG A 71 -6.93 -14.53 -6.38
N PHE A 72 -6.66 -13.68 -5.41
CA PHE A 72 -6.11 -14.12 -4.13
C PHE A 72 -7.19 -14.11 -3.04
N THR A 73 -6.99 -14.92 -2.01
CA THR A 73 -7.80 -14.94 -0.79
C THR A 73 -6.88 -15.11 0.41
N LEU A 74 -6.89 -14.14 1.32
CA LEU A 74 -6.11 -14.20 2.57
C LEU A 74 -6.89 -13.64 3.75
N VAL A 75 -6.37 -13.85 4.97
CA VAL A 75 -6.89 -13.25 6.20
C VAL A 75 -5.91 -12.18 6.67
N GLU A 76 -6.36 -10.92 6.71
CA GLU A 76 -5.54 -9.80 7.18
C GLU A 76 -5.06 -10.03 8.62
N LYS A 77 -3.78 -9.82 8.89
CA LYS A 77 -3.19 -10.03 10.21
C LYS A 77 -3.76 -9.14 11.29
N LYS A 78 -3.97 -7.86 10.96
CA LYS A 78 -4.43 -6.85 11.92
C LYS A 78 -5.92 -6.95 12.21
N THR A 79 -6.75 -7.09 11.18
CA THR A 79 -8.22 -7.00 11.32
C THR A 79 -8.89 -8.36 11.43
N LYS A 80 -8.16 -9.43 11.11
CA LYS A 80 -8.66 -10.81 11.00
C LYS A 80 -9.79 -10.99 9.98
N LYS A 81 -9.98 -10.00 9.11
CA LYS A 81 -10.96 -10.06 8.02
C LYS A 81 -10.41 -10.88 6.86
N ARG A 82 -11.27 -11.70 6.28
CA ARG A 82 -10.99 -12.38 5.01
C ARG A 82 -11.11 -11.38 3.87
N VAL A 83 -10.12 -11.33 3.01
CA VAL A 83 -10.08 -10.48 1.81
C VAL A 83 -9.90 -11.35 0.60
N THR A 84 -10.74 -11.15 -0.41
CA THR A 84 -10.62 -11.76 -1.73
C THR A 84 -10.65 -10.66 -2.77
N ALA A 85 -9.63 -10.58 -3.63
CA ALA A 85 -9.59 -9.59 -4.70
C ALA A 85 -8.95 -10.17 -5.98
N PRO A 86 -9.25 -9.59 -7.16
CA PRO A 86 -8.63 -10.01 -8.40
C PRO A 86 -7.14 -9.61 -8.43
N LEU A 87 -6.34 -10.38 -9.15
CA LEU A 87 -4.99 -10.02 -9.58
C LEU A 87 -4.97 -9.91 -11.10
N LYS A 88 -4.26 -8.91 -11.60
CA LYS A 88 -4.05 -8.78 -13.05
C LYS A 88 -3.16 -9.90 -13.57
N VAL A 89 -3.40 -10.33 -14.80
CA VAL A 89 -2.65 -11.41 -15.46
C VAL A 89 -1.15 -11.09 -15.49
N GLU A 90 -0.79 -9.85 -15.78
CA GLU A 90 0.61 -9.39 -15.79
C GLU A 90 1.36 -9.63 -14.46
N ILE A 91 0.64 -9.58 -13.32
CA ILE A 91 1.21 -9.89 -11.99
C ILE A 91 1.36 -11.40 -11.84
N LEU A 92 0.33 -12.16 -12.22
CA LEU A 92 0.30 -13.61 -12.07
C LEU A 92 1.39 -14.32 -12.88
N GLU A 93 1.72 -13.80 -14.07
CA GLU A 93 2.78 -14.30 -14.95
C GLU A 93 4.19 -14.10 -14.35
N LYS A 94 4.35 -13.14 -13.44
CA LYS A 94 5.64 -12.85 -12.78
C LYS A 94 5.82 -13.60 -11.46
N ILE A 95 4.80 -14.32 -10.98
CA ILE A 95 4.88 -15.07 -9.72
C ILE A 95 5.53 -16.43 -9.96
N ASP A 96 6.63 -16.68 -9.26
CA ASP A 96 7.25 -18.02 -9.24
C ASP A 96 6.44 -18.98 -8.36
N ARG A 97 5.72 -19.88 -9.01
CA ARG A 97 4.84 -20.86 -8.35
C ARG A 97 5.58 -21.92 -7.52
N SER A 98 6.89 -22.02 -7.67
CA SER A 98 7.72 -22.95 -6.88
C SER A 98 8.06 -22.43 -5.48
N LYS A 99 7.82 -21.14 -5.22
CA LYS A 99 8.15 -20.47 -3.96
C LYS A 99 7.00 -20.54 -2.95
N SER A 100 7.32 -20.38 -1.67
CA SER A 100 6.30 -20.35 -0.61
C SER A 100 5.56 -19.00 -0.57
N PHE A 101 6.26 -17.88 -0.84
CA PHE A 101 5.71 -16.53 -0.82
C PHE A 101 5.76 -15.90 -2.20
N VAL A 102 4.82 -14.99 -2.48
CA VAL A 102 4.74 -14.25 -3.74
C VAL A 102 5.96 -13.33 -3.93
N ILE A 103 6.44 -12.75 -2.84
CA ILE A 103 7.60 -11.87 -2.79
C ILE A 103 8.70 -12.59 -2.04
N TRP A 104 9.67 -13.14 -2.78
CA TRP A 104 10.59 -14.14 -2.27
C TRP A 104 12.04 -13.69 -2.25
N ASN A 105 12.72 -13.91 -1.13
CA ASN A 105 14.17 -13.69 -1.00
C ASN A 105 14.92 -15.02 -1.15
N ASP A 106 15.67 -15.15 -2.24
CA ASP A 106 16.42 -16.37 -2.55
C ASP A 106 17.58 -16.66 -1.59
N ILE A 107 18.14 -15.62 -0.98
CA ILE A 107 19.27 -15.75 -0.05
C ILE A 107 18.80 -16.35 1.27
N TYR A 108 17.77 -15.73 1.85
CA TYR A 108 17.26 -16.12 3.18
C TYR A 108 16.16 -17.17 3.13
N LYS A 109 15.74 -17.60 1.92
CA LYS A 109 14.67 -18.60 1.71
C LYS A 109 13.38 -18.25 2.45
N THR A 110 13.01 -17.00 2.42
CA THR A 110 11.80 -16.44 3.05
C THR A 110 11.27 -15.25 2.25
N ASN A 111 10.23 -14.57 2.75
CA ASN A 111 9.73 -13.33 2.15
C ASN A 111 10.72 -12.16 2.30
N VAL A 112 10.59 -11.17 1.44
CA VAL A 112 11.36 -9.92 1.50
C VAL A 112 10.94 -9.10 2.72
N SER A 113 11.88 -8.42 3.37
CA SER A 113 11.59 -7.59 4.54
C SER A 113 10.93 -6.26 4.18
N LEU A 114 10.08 -5.74 5.08
CA LEU A 114 9.48 -4.41 4.94
C LEU A 114 10.54 -3.29 4.87
N MET A 115 11.65 -3.46 5.57
CA MET A 115 12.77 -2.51 5.54
C MET A 115 13.36 -2.39 4.13
N THR A 116 13.50 -3.50 3.41
CA THR A 116 13.99 -3.52 2.02
C THR A 116 13.07 -2.72 1.10
N ILE A 117 11.76 -2.92 1.21
CA ILE A 117 10.77 -2.18 0.42
C ILE A 117 10.84 -0.68 0.74
N ASN A 118 10.83 -0.30 2.01
CA ASN A 118 10.86 1.11 2.41
C ASN A 118 12.15 1.81 1.98
N ARG A 119 13.30 1.13 2.05
CA ARG A 119 14.58 1.67 1.57
C ARG A 119 14.55 1.92 0.06
N ARG A 120 13.95 1.04 -0.72
CA ARG A 120 13.80 1.23 -2.17
C ARG A 120 12.86 2.39 -2.50
N LEU A 121 11.72 2.49 -1.83
CA LEU A 121 10.79 3.62 -2.02
C LEU A 121 11.48 4.96 -1.77
N LYS A 122 12.27 5.08 -0.70
CA LYS A 122 13.05 6.30 -0.42
C LYS A 122 14.04 6.64 -1.55
N LYS A 123 14.66 5.64 -2.18
CA LYS A 123 15.54 5.86 -3.33
C LYS A 123 14.78 6.35 -4.56
N VAL A 124 13.61 5.75 -4.87
CA VAL A 124 12.76 6.15 -5.99
C VAL A 124 12.37 7.63 -5.90
N PHE A 125 11.97 8.07 -4.71
CA PHE A 125 11.53 9.46 -4.48
C PHE A 125 12.67 10.40 -4.07
N ASN A 126 13.92 9.93 -4.09
CA ASN A 126 15.12 10.68 -3.71
C ASN A 126 14.93 11.48 -2.41
N THR A 127 14.43 10.84 -1.36
CA THR A 127 14.05 11.50 -0.12
C THR A 127 14.52 10.74 1.12
N SER A 128 14.92 11.49 2.15
CA SER A 128 15.13 10.97 3.52
C SER A 128 13.88 11.04 4.38
N GLU A 129 12.79 11.65 3.87
CA GLU A 129 11.55 11.85 4.61
C GLU A 129 10.75 10.56 4.84
N ASN A 130 9.57 10.68 5.43
CA ASN A 130 8.70 9.58 5.84
C ASN A 130 7.97 8.90 4.66
N VAL A 131 8.67 8.65 3.55
CA VAL A 131 8.17 7.79 2.48
C VAL A 131 8.31 6.34 2.90
N SER A 132 7.23 5.61 2.80
CA SER A 132 7.14 4.20 3.20
C SER A 132 6.07 3.47 2.40
N SER A 133 5.97 2.19 2.62
CA SER A 133 4.91 1.34 2.08
C SER A 133 3.48 1.86 2.35
N HIS A 134 3.26 2.54 3.48
CA HIS A 134 2.00 3.21 3.77
C HIS A 134 1.72 4.40 2.84
N SER A 135 2.76 5.01 2.28
CA SER A 135 2.61 6.11 1.30
C SER A 135 1.94 5.63 0.02
N ILE A 136 2.29 4.44 -0.49
CA ILE A 136 1.63 3.84 -1.66
C ILE A 136 0.13 3.65 -1.39
N ARG A 137 -0.19 2.96 -0.30
CA ARG A 137 -1.59 2.67 0.07
C ARG A 137 -2.40 3.96 0.25
N LYS A 138 -1.82 4.99 0.89
CA LYS A 138 -2.47 6.29 1.08
C LYS A 138 -2.69 7.02 -0.24
N ALA A 139 -1.66 7.11 -1.09
CA ALA A 139 -1.74 7.78 -2.39
C ALA A 139 -2.75 7.09 -3.33
N THR A 140 -2.75 5.74 -3.39
CA THR A 140 -3.74 5.00 -4.17
C THR A 140 -5.17 5.20 -3.67
N ALA A 141 -5.38 5.18 -2.35
CA ALA A 141 -6.71 5.44 -1.78
C ALA A 141 -7.20 6.86 -2.05
N LYS A 142 -6.31 7.86 -2.02
CA LYS A 142 -6.63 9.23 -2.42
C LYS A 142 -6.97 9.35 -3.91
N ARG A 143 -6.23 8.63 -4.77
CA ARG A 143 -6.53 8.59 -6.20
C ARG A 143 -7.93 8.01 -6.44
N ILE A 144 -8.25 6.86 -5.84
CA ILE A 144 -9.60 6.26 -5.91
C ILE A 144 -10.66 7.25 -5.44
N TYR A 145 -10.45 7.90 -4.28
CA TYR A 145 -11.38 8.89 -3.76
C TYR A 145 -11.65 10.00 -4.77
N LYS A 146 -10.60 10.60 -5.35
CA LYS A 146 -10.72 11.67 -6.36
C LYS A 146 -11.39 11.19 -7.65
N GLU A 147 -10.94 10.08 -8.21
CA GLU A 147 -11.45 9.53 -9.48
C GLU A 147 -12.90 9.05 -9.40
N THR A 148 -13.40 8.78 -8.20
CA THR A 148 -14.79 8.38 -7.98
C THR A 148 -15.71 9.53 -7.56
N GLY A 149 -15.30 10.79 -7.76
CA GLY A 149 -16.07 11.97 -7.40
C GLY A 149 -16.14 12.21 -5.90
N ASN A 150 -15.03 11.98 -5.20
CA ASN A 150 -14.90 12.11 -3.75
C ASN A 150 -15.76 11.13 -2.94
N ASP A 151 -16.00 9.93 -3.49
CA ASP A 151 -16.76 8.88 -2.82
C ASP A 151 -15.94 8.20 -1.72
N ILE A 152 -16.21 8.58 -0.47
CA ILE A 152 -15.53 8.03 0.71
C ILE A 152 -15.80 6.54 0.93
N ILE A 153 -16.95 6.04 0.47
CA ILE A 153 -17.31 4.62 0.63
C ILE A 153 -16.46 3.75 -0.28
N LYS A 154 -16.19 4.18 -1.52
CA LYS A 154 -15.29 3.46 -2.43
C LYS A 154 -13.85 3.39 -1.89
N ALA A 155 -13.35 4.50 -1.36
CA ALA A 155 -12.05 4.50 -0.69
C ALA A 155 -12.03 3.62 0.57
N MET A 156 -13.12 3.60 1.34
CA MET A 156 -13.29 2.73 2.51
C MET A 156 -13.27 1.26 2.14
N VAL A 157 -13.98 0.87 1.09
CA VAL A 157 -14.01 -0.51 0.56
C VAL A 157 -12.60 -0.93 0.11
N PHE A 158 -11.90 -0.10 -0.66
CA PHE A 158 -10.53 -0.36 -1.09
C PHE A 158 -9.57 -0.58 0.10
N LEU A 159 -9.69 0.24 1.14
CA LEU A 159 -8.86 0.15 2.34
C LEU A 159 -9.31 -0.95 3.31
N ASN A 160 -10.44 -1.62 3.04
CA ASN A 160 -11.06 -2.57 3.98
C ASN A 160 -11.25 -1.98 5.39
N HIS A 161 -11.57 -0.69 5.47
CA HIS A 161 -11.85 0.00 6.73
C HIS A 161 -13.27 -0.33 7.22
N SER A 162 -13.47 -0.27 8.54
CA SER A 162 -14.76 -0.57 9.18
C SER A 162 -15.69 0.66 9.30
N SER A 163 -15.18 1.87 9.03
CA SER A 163 -16.00 3.08 9.07
C SER A 163 -15.52 4.18 8.11
N PRO A 164 -16.43 5.01 7.60
CA PRO A 164 -16.07 6.19 6.80
C PRO A 164 -15.18 7.17 7.57
N THR A 165 -15.42 7.38 8.86
CA THR A 165 -14.61 8.26 9.71
C THR A 165 -13.14 7.84 9.77
N MET A 166 -12.88 6.52 9.87
CA MET A 166 -11.50 6.01 9.81
C MET A 166 -10.85 6.34 8.47
N THR A 167 -11.60 6.24 7.37
CA THR A 167 -11.13 6.55 6.03
C THR A 167 -10.87 8.03 5.84
N LYS A 168 -11.80 8.90 6.27
CA LYS A 168 -11.62 10.36 6.25
C LYS A 168 -10.34 10.78 6.99
N ASN A 169 -10.15 10.29 8.22
CA ASN A 169 -8.94 10.57 9.01
C ASN A 169 -7.67 10.05 8.32
N TYR A 170 -7.73 8.87 7.69
CA TYR A 170 -6.60 8.28 6.97
C TYR A 170 -6.22 9.11 5.73
N LEU A 171 -7.19 9.59 4.97
CA LEU A 171 -7.01 10.43 3.78
C LEU A 171 -6.68 11.89 4.13
N GLY A 172 -6.98 12.33 5.34
CA GLY A 172 -6.80 13.73 5.76
C GLY A 172 -7.87 14.68 5.25
N VAL A 173 -9.09 14.19 4.98
CA VAL A 173 -10.21 14.93 4.35
C VAL A 173 -11.10 15.65 5.41
N THR A 174 -10.72 15.72 6.65
CA THR A 174 -11.61 16.04 7.77
C THR A 174 -11.95 17.52 7.98
N GLN A 175 -11.30 18.46 7.30
CA GLN A 175 -11.53 19.89 7.52
C GLN A 175 -12.08 20.64 6.29
N ASP A 176 -11.59 20.32 5.12
CA ASP A 176 -11.93 21.04 3.89
C ASP A 176 -13.42 20.90 3.47
N GLU A 177 -14.09 19.79 3.85
CA GLU A 177 -15.51 19.58 3.53
C GLU A 177 -16.45 20.53 4.30
N LYS A 178 -16.11 20.90 5.55
CA LYS A 178 -16.94 21.86 6.30
C LYS A 178 -16.81 23.28 5.75
N GLU A 179 -15.60 23.71 5.44
CA GLU A 179 -15.35 25.01 4.85
C GLU A 179 -16.00 25.13 3.47
N LEU A 180 -15.91 24.06 2.64
CA LEU A 180 -16.60 24.02 1.36
C LEU A 180 -18.11 24.08 1.50
N LEU A 181 -18.71 23.34 2.47
CA LEU A 181 -20.16 23.39 2.73
C LEU A 181 -20.61 24.78 3.18
N TYR A 182 -19.82 25.46 4.01
CA TYR A 182 -20.16 26.84 4.42
C TYR A 182 -20.06 27.81 3.25
N SER A 183 -19.07 27.66 2.36
CA SER A 183 -18.95 28.50 1.16
C SER A 183 -20.05 28.28 0.10
N LEU A 184 -20.81 27.21 0.19
CA LEU A 184 -21.96 26.93 -0.68
C LEU A 184 -23.29 27.50 -0.12
N LEU A 185 -23.27 28.00 1.13
CA LEU A 185 -24.45 28.54 1.81
C LEU A 185 -24.43 30.08 1.87
N ASP A 186 -23.32 30.70 1.45
CA ASP A 186 -23.18 32.16 1.24
C ASP A 186 -23.59 32.55 -0.19
#